data_96397ca0ae9b76780e81c52595b16cc9
#
_entry.id   96397ca0ae9b76780e81c52595b16cc9
#
_cell.length_a   1.000
_cell.length_b   1.000
_cell.length_c   1.000
_cell.angle_alpha   90.00
_cell.angle_beta   90.00
_cell.angle_gamma   90.00
#
_symmetry.space_group_name_H-M   'P 1'
#
loop_
_entity.id
_entity.type
_entity.pdbx_description
1 polymer ?
#
loop_
_entity_poly.entity_id
_entity_poly.type
_entity_poly.pdbx_seq_one_letter_code
_entity_poly.pdbx_strand_id
1 'polypeptide(L)'
;MLIVVGAAIAGVLIEAFLPRRSRYAAQLTLALGATVAAIAAVVVVVRQMPGEIGRPAVMGSVVIDRPALFLQGTILLVAVLGILLIAERQIPVNTENGGAAGGLDAFTPQASAVPGSVAERVATRAGVAQTEVFPLTMFAVAGMLLFPAADDLLTMFIALEVLSLPLYLLCGLARRRRLLSQEAALKYFLLGAFSSAFFLYGVAMLYGYAGTLDLRGIAAAVAEDTGTTSLALTGTGLILVGVLFKVGAAPFHSWIPDVYQGAPTPVTAFMAAATKIAAFGALLRIFYVALPELRDDWRPVLWAVAILTMVVGTVTAVTQTDVKRMLAYSAIAHSGFILTGVIAENRPGLSSVLFYLFAYGFSTVGAFAVVSLVRDADGQEETAMTRWAGLGRRNPLVGAVFSLFLLAFAGIPLTSGFVSKFAVFKAAGEGGAIPLVVVGVIASAVAAYFYVRVIVLMFFTDPPADAPQIVVPSGLTTAAVTVTAAVTLALGALPQPLLDLANGADQFLH
;
A
#
# COMPACT_ATOMS: atom_id res chain seq x y z
N MET A 1 -7.65 -0.91 16.77
CA MET A 1 -8.40 0.16 16.09
C MET A 1 -8.63 1.38 17.00
N LEU A 2 -9.30 1.28 18.13
CA LEU A 2 -9.63 2.42 19.03
C LEU A 2 -8.40 3.24 19.46
N ILE A 3 -7.25 2.59 19.74
CA ILE A 3 -5.99 3.27 20.08
C ILE A 3 -5.56 4.21 18.94
N VAL A 4 -5.64 3.74 17.70
CA VAL A 4 -5.22 4.50 16.51
C VAL A 4 -6.18 5.66 16.23
N VAL A 5 -7.50 5.43 16.34
CA VAL A 5 -8.51 6.50 16.23
C VAL A 5 -8.33 7.55 17.32
N GLY A 6 -8.15 7.12 18.57
CA GLY A 6 -7.88 8.03 19.68
C GLY A 6 -6.60 8.86 19.47
N ALA A 7 -5.53 8.25 18.93
CA ALA A 7 -4.32 8.97 18.59
C ALA A 7 -4.50 9.96 17.43
N ALA A 8 -5.30 9.60 16.40
CA ALA A 8 -5.62 10.53 15.32
C ALA A 8 -6.34 11.78 15.83
N ILE A 9 -7.37 11.58 16.68
CA ILE A 9 -8.11 12.69 17.32
C ILE A 9 -7.20 13.51 18.23
N ALA A 10 -6.39 12.85 19.08
CA ALA A 10 -5.43 13.54 19.94
C ALA A 10 -4.39 14.33 19.11
N GLY A 11 -3.96 13.81 17.97
CA GLY A 11 -3.10 14.50 17.02
C GLY A 11 -3.72 15.80 16.50
N VAL A 12 -5.01 15.81 16.15
CA VAL A 12 -5.72 17.03 15.76
C VAL A 12 -5.76 18.05 16.92
N LEU A 13 -6.00 17.59 18.14
CA LEU A 13 -5.97 18.48 19.33
C LEU A 13 -4.57 19.04 19.58
N ILE A 14 -3.51 18.26 19.36
CA ILE A 14 -2.11 18.73 19.42
C ILE A 14 -1.89 19.86 18.41
N GLU A 15 -2.38 19.72 17.17
CA GLU A 15 -2.28 20.80 16.17
C GLU A 15 -3.01 22.07 16.60
N ALA A 16 -4.17 21.94 17.24
CA ALA A 16 -4.98 23.07 17.67
C ALA A 16 -4.38 23.80 18.88
N PHE A 17 -3.85 23.08 19.87
CA PHE A 17 -3.55 23.65 21.18
C PHE A 17 -2.07 23.74 21.53
N LEU A 18 -1.19 22.91 20.94
CA LEU A 18 0.25 22.97 21.28
C LEU A 18 0.99 24.08 20.51
N PRO A 19 2.04 24.68 21.13
CA PRO A 19 2.94 25.61 20.45
C PRO A 19 3.68 24.92 19.30
N ARG A 20 3.89 25.60 18.18
CA ARG A 20 4.53 25.07 16.97
C ARG A 20 5.88 24.36 17.24
N ARG A 21 6.66 24.84 18.21
CA ARG A 21 7.99 24.27 18.53
C ARG A 21 7.94 22.84 19.07
N SER A 22 6.88 22.48 19.78
CA SER A 22 6.73 21.15 20.40
C SER A 22 5.87 20.19 19.58
N ARG A 23 5.12 20.69 18.58
CA ARG A 23 4.17 19.86 17.81
C ARG A 23 4.83 18.65 17.17
N TYR A 24 5.97 18.85 16.50
CA TYR A 24 6.62 17.75 15.79
C TYR A 24 6.99 16.58 16.72
N ALA A 25 7.65 16.87 17.85
CA ALA A 25 8.02 15.82 18.80
C ALA A 25 6.79 15.16 19.42
N ALA A 26 5.76 15.94 19.77
CA ALA A 26 4.51 15.43 20.31
C ALA A 26 3.76 14.53 19.30
N GLN A 27 3.65 14.97 18.06
CA GLN A 27 2.99 14.21 16.98
C GLN A 27 3.73 12.91 16.67
N LEU A 28 5.06 12.97 16.51
CA LEU A 28 5.86 11.78 16.23
C LEU A 28 5.78 10.74 17.36
N THR A 29 5.93 11.22 18.62
CA THR A 29 5.85 10.32 19.79
C THR A 29 4.46 9.73 19.95
N LEU A 30 3.40 10.51 19.72
CA LEU A 30 2.02 10.02 19.73
C LEU A 30 1.77 8.99 18.64
N ALA A 31 2.15 9.29 17.40
CA ALA A 31 1.90 8.40 16.27
C ALA A 31 2.65 7.07 16.42
N LEU A 32 3.96 7.09 16.75
CA LEU A 32 4.74 5.87 16.97
C LEU A 32 4.27 5.11 18.21
N GLY A 33 4.06 5.80 19.34
CA GLY A 33 3.63 5.19 20.59
C GLY A 33 2.26 4.49 20.45
N ALA A 34 1.30 5.15 19.79
CA ALA A 34 -0.01 4.57 19.53
C ALA A 34 0.04 3.37 18.56
N THR A 35 0.88 3.45 17.52
CA THR A 35 1.02 2.35 16.58
C THR A 35 1.67 1.13 17.25
N VAL A 36 2.70 1.33 18.07
CA VAL A 36 3.33 0.25 18.85
C VAL A 36 2.35 -0.33 19.89
N ALA A 37 1.59 0.51 20.58
CA ALA A 37 0.54 0.06 21.50
C ALA A 37 -0.55 -0.74 20.79
N ALA A 38 -0.92 -0.34 19.57
CA ALA A 38 -1.88 -1.07 18.74
C ALA A 38 -1.33 -2.46 18.31
N ILE A 39 -0.03 -2.56 17.95
CA ILE A 39 0.62 -3.85 17.68
C ILE A 39 0.57 -4.74 18.92
N ALA A 40 0.94 -4.20 20.09
CA ALA A 40 0.86 -4.96 21.34
C ALA A 40 -0.56 -5.45 21.63
N ALA A 41 -1.58 -4.61 21.38
CA ALA A 41 -2.98 -4.99 21.53
C ALA A 41 -3.38 -6.12 20.59
N VAL A 42 -2.96 -6.09 19.31
CA VAL A 42 -3.20 -7.19 18.34
C VAL A 42 -2.57 -8.48 18.86
N VAL A 43 -1.32 -8.45 19.33
CA VAL A 43 -0.64 -9.64 19.89
C VAL A 43 -1.37 -10.19 21.11
N VAL A 44 -1.85 -9.33 22.00
CA VAL A 44 -2.64 -9.74 23.18
C VAL A 44 -3.94 -10.43 22.76
N VAL A 45 -4.67 -9.83 21.80
CA VAL A 45 -5.93 -10.41 21.29
C VAL A 45 -5.68 -11.77 20.66
N VAL A 46 -4.66 -11.91 19.80
CA VAL A 46 -4.29 -13.21 19.19
C VAL A 46 -4.01 -14.28 20.27
N ARG A 47 -3.30 -13.90 21.33
CA ARG A 47 -3.01 -14.82 22.45
C ARG A 47 -4.24 -15.19 23.28
N GLN A 48 -5.27 -14.35 23.31
CA GLN A 48 -6.52 -14.61 24.05
C GLN A 48 -7.52 -15.44 23.24
N MET A 49 -7.22 -15.80 21.99
CA MET A 49 -8.09 -16.59 21.10
C MET A 49 -7.46 -17.95 20.72
N PRO A 50 -7.05 -18.79 21.69
CA PRO A 50 -6.50 -20.10 21.40
C PRO A 50 -7.59 -21.03 20.85
N GLY A 51 -7.44 -21.47 19.60
CA GLY A 51 -8.40 -22.39 18.95
C GLY A 51 -9.70 -21.74 18.43
N GLU A 52 -9.96 -20.47 18.71
CA GLU A 52 -11.12 -19.75 18.16
C GLU A 52 -10.83 -19.25 16.72
N ILE A 53 -11.82 -19.34 15.85
CA ILE A 53 -11.76 -18.77 14.50
C ILE A 53 -11.90 -17.26 14.57
N GLY A 54 -12.89 -16.77 15.36
CA GLY A 54 -13.17 -15.35 15.53
C GLY A 54 -14.42 -15.10 16.38
N ARG A 55 -14.72 -13.81 16.55
CA ARG A 55 -15.95 -13.35 17.25
C ARG A 55 -16.42 -12.01 16.68
N PRO A 56 -17.76 -11.79 16.62
CA PRO A 56 -18.30 -10.48 16.27
C PRO A 56 -18.04 -9.46 17.39
N ALA A 57 -17.92 -8.21 17.01
CA ALA A 57 -17.74 -7.07 17.90
C ALA A 57 -18.55 -5.87 17.41
N VAL A 58 -18.72 -4.86 18.26
CA VAL A 58 -19.41 -3.60 17.90
C VAL A 58 -20.79 -3.87 17.27
N MET A 59 -21.64 -4.63 17.98
CA MET A 59 -23.00 -5.01 17.54
C MET A 59 -23.04 -5.73 16.18
N GLY A 60 -21.96 -6.47 15.81
CA GLY A 60 -21.88 -7.18 14.54
C GLY A 60 -21.23 -6.41 13.39
N SER A 61 -20.99 -5.10 13.55
CA SER A 61 -20.39 -4.30 12.46
C SER A 61 -18.90 -4.60 12.20
N VAL A 62 -18.23 -5.22 13.16
CA VAL A 62 -16.79 -5.55 13.08
C VAL A 62 -16.59 -6.98 13.54
N VAL A 63 -15.68 -7.68 12.87
CA VAL A 63 -15.26 -9.02 13.27
C VAL A 63 -13.81 -9.01 13.75
N ILE A 64 -13.54 -9.78 14.78
CA ILE A 64 -12.21 -10.07 15.29
C ILE A 64 -11.93 -11.52 14.94
N ASP A 65 -11.31 -11.76 13.78
CA ASP A 65 -10.89 -13.08 13.33
C ASP A 65 -9.39 -13.10 12.96
N ARG A 66 -8.84 -14.26 12.76
CA ARG A 66 -7.40 -14.41 12.51
C ARG A 66 -6.92 -13.73 11.24
N PRO A 67 -7.64 -13.78 10.09
CA PRO A 67 -7.25 -13.02 8.90
C PRO A 67 -7.23 -11.51 9.14
N ALA A 68 -8.26 -10.95 9.80
CA ALA A 68 -8.28 -9.52 10.13
C ALA A 68 -7.12 -9.12 11.04
N LEU A 69 -6.84 -9.91 12.08
CA LEU A 69 -5.73 -9.65 13.01
C LEU A 69 -4.36 -9.74 12.32
N PHE A 70 -4.16 -10.70 11.41
CA PHE A 70 -2.93 -10.79 10.60
C PHE A 70 -2.75 -9.55 9.73
N LEU A 71 -3.81 -9.13 9.01
CA LEU A 71 -3.79 -7.94 8.16
C LEU A 71 -3.59 -6.67 8.98
N GLN A 72 -4.27 -6.53 10.12
CA GLN A 72 -4.07 -5.39 11.03
C GLN A 72 -2.65 -5.33 11.56
N GLY A 73 -2.07 -6.45 11.97
CA GLY A 73 -0.67 -6.52 12.39
C GLY A 73 0.29 -6.09 11.28
N THR A 74 0.05 -6.56 10.06
CA THR A 74 0.85 -6.20 8.88
C THR A 74 0.73 -4.71 8.55
N ILE A 75 -0.50 -4.15 8.54
CA ILE A 75 -0.75 -2.72 8.31
C ILE A 75 -0.04 -1.86 9.36
N LEU A 76 -0.11 -2.24 10.63
CA LEU A 76 0.54 -1.50 11.72
C LEU A 76 2.07 -1.52 11.60
N LEU A 77 2.68 -2.66 11.23
CA LEU A 77 4.12 -2.75 10.99
C LEU A 77 4.55 -1.85 9.82
N VAL A 78 3.80 -1.88 8.72
CA VAL A 78 4.02 -0.98 7.57
C VAL A 78 3.79 0.48 7.96
N ALA A 79 2.81 0.76 8.83
CA ALA A 79 2.55 2.12 9.32
C ALA A 79 3.71 2.66 10.16
N VAL A 80 4.33 1.85 11.02
CA VAL A 80 5.56 2.26 11.73
C VAL A 80 6.62 2.70 10.74
N LEU A 81 6.91 1.89 9.71
CA LEU A 81 7.91 2.22 8.70
C LEU A 81 7.53 3.49 7.90
N GLY A 82 6.25 3.62 7.55
CA GLY A 82 5.73 4.81 6.88
C GLY A 82 5.88 6.08 7.73
N ILE A 83 5.57 6.01 9.03
CA ILE A 83 5.74 7.12 9.98
C ILE A 83 7.21 7.50 10.11
N LEU A 84 8.14 6.52 10.17
CA LEU A 84 9.57 6.80 10.20
C LEU A 84 10.04 7.57 8.95
N LEU A 85 9.55 7.21 7.77
CA LEU A 85 9.86 7.91 6.51
C LEU A 85 9.22 9.31 6.46
N ILE A 86 7.97 9.46 6.89
CA ILE A 86 7.25 10.74 6.97
C ILE A 86 7.94 11.70 7.96
N ALA A 87 8.55 11.15 9.01
CA ALA A 87 9.25 11.92 10.02
C ALA A 87 10.65 12.42 9.59
N GLU A 88 11.12 12.06 8.39
CA GLU A 88 12.44 12.47 7.90
C GLU A 88 12.54 14.00 7.73
N ARG A 89 13.55 14.61 8.37
CA ARG A 89 13.72 16.07 8.41
C ARG A 89 15.17 16.53 8.29
N GLN A 90 16.05 15.74 7.68
CA GLN A 90 17.43 16.17 7.57
C GLN A 90 17.55 17.57 6.94
N ILE A 91 18.18 18.46 7.69
CA ILE A 91 18.50 19.83 7.28
C ILE A 91 19.62 19.79 6.24
N PRO A 92 19.60 20.68 5.24
CA PRO A 92 20.53 20.69 4.14
C PRO A 92 21.99 20.81 4.59
N VAL A 93 22.88 20.08 3.92
CA VAL A 93 24.31 20.35 3.97
C VAL A 93 24.55 21.70 3.29
N ASN A 94 25.18 22.65 4.00
CA ASN A 94 25.62 23.93 3.42
C ASN A 94 26.52 23.65 2.22
N THR A 95 26.06 23.98 1.03
CA THR A 95 26.94 24.14 -0.10
C THR A 95 27.63 25.49 0.01
N GLU A 96 28.95 25.55 -0.17
CA GLU A 96 29.79 26.75 -0.04
C GLU A 96 29.32 27.96 -0.90
N ASN A 97 28.34 27.77 -1.76
CA ASN A 97 27.77 28.78 -2.66
C ASN A 97 26.42 29.35 -2.23
N GLY A 98 26.01 29.26 -0.96
CA GLY A 98 24.84 29.98 -0.41
C GLY A 98 23.46 29.50 -0.93
N GLY A 99 23.40 28.47 -1.74
CA GLY A 99 22.19 27.76 -2.09
C GLY A 99 21.83 26.78 -0.97
N ALA A 100 20.66 26.92 -0.37
CA ALA A 100 20.15 25.92 0.57
C ALA A 100 19.94 24.60 -0.20
N ALA A 101 20.95 23.73 -0.19
CA ALA A 101 20.80 22.35 -0.67
C ALA A 101 19.69 21.72 0.15
N GLY A 102 18.67 21.25 -0.52
CA GLY A 102 17.45 20.85 0.14
C GLY A 102 17.60 19.57 0.93
N GLY A 103 17.16 19.59 2.17
CA GLY A 103 17.02 18.42 3.01
C GLY A 103 16.02 17.38 2.45
N LEU A 104 15.96 16.23 3.10
CA LEU A 104 15.04 15.13 2.75
C LEU A 104 13.56 15.40 3.14
N ASP A 105 13.26 16.54 3.79
CA ASP A 105 11.88 16.91 4.13
C ASP A 105 11.00 16.94 2.86
N ALA A 106 10.03 16.02 2.83
CA ALA A 106 9.19 15.79 1.68
C ALA A 106 7.97 16.72 1.59
N PHE A 107 7.63 17.44 2.70
CA PHE A 107 6.37 18.16 2.82
C PHE A 107 6.54 19.66 2.69
N THR A 108 5.55 20.31 2.04
CA THR A 108 5.51 21.77 1.92
C THR A 108 5.31 22.43 3.28
N PRO A 109 6.02 23.54 3.57
CA PRO A 109 5.84 24.27 4.84
C PRO A 109 4.48 24.97 4.94
N GLN A 110 3.81 25.22 3.79
CA GLN A 110 2.52 25.90 3.74
C GLN A 110 1.71 25.41 2.56
N ALA A 111 0.74 24.54 2.82
CA ALA A 111 -0.09 23.91 1.80
C ALA A 111 -0.95 24.91 0.98
N SER A 112 -1.42 25.98 1.63
CA SER A 112 -2.26 27.02 1.00
C SER A 112 -1.49 28.05 0.16
N ALA A 113 -0.14 28.07 0.23
CA ALA A 113 0.64 29.00 -0.56
C ALA A 113 0.66 28.59 -2.04
N VAL A 114 0.55 29.58 -2.93
CA VAL A 114 0.75 29.35 -4.36
C VAL A 114 2.19 28.91 -4.61
N PRO A 115 2.43 27.84 -5.38
CA PRO A 115 3.77 27.36 -5.71
C PRO A 115 4.66 28.47 -6.27
N GLY A 116 5.88 28.62 -5.71
CA GLY A 116 6.84 29.66 -6.11
C GLY A 116 6.57 31.07 -5.55
N SER A 117 5.51 31.26 -4.73
CA SER A 117 5.15 32.57 -4.16
C SER A 117 6.13 33.04 -3.08
N VAL A 118 6.04 34.35 -2.75
CA VAL A 118 6.80 34.92 -1.63
C VAL A 118 6.42 34.28 -0.30
N ALA A 119 5.13 34.00 -0.10
CA ALA A 119 4.62 33.34 1.11
C ALA A 119 5.27 31.97 1.33
N GLU A 120 5.38 31.15 0.29
CA GLU A 120 6.07 29.85 0.37
C GLU A 120 7.55 29.98 0.69
N ARG A 121 8.25 30.93 0.04
CA ARG A 121 9.66 31.19 0.32
C ARG A 121 9.89 31.65 1.77
N VAL A 122 9.03 32.51 2.29
CA VAL A 122 9.10 32.97 3.69
C VAL A 122 8.87 31.80 4.66
N ALA A 123 7.85 30.97 4.44
CA ALA A 123 7.57 29.80 5.27
C ALA A 123 8.71 28.76 5.22
N THR A 124 9.31 28.57 4.04
CA THR A 124 10.48 27.69 3.84
C THR A 124 11.70 28.20 4.63
N ARG A 125 11.99 29.52 4.55
CA ARG A 125 13.11 30.13 5.29
C ARG A 125 12.89 30.11 6.82
N ALA A 126 11.64 30.22 7.26
CA ALA A 126 11.27 30.12 8.67
C ALA A 126 11.37 28.69 9.25
N GLY A 127 11.66 27.69 8.41
CA GLY A 127 11.79 26.29 8.83
C GLY A 127 10.49 25.69 9.36
N VAL A 128 9.32 26.18 8.89
CA VAL A 128 8.02 25.67 9.32
C VAL A 128 7.87 24.23 8.85
N ALA A 129 7.55 23.36 9.80
CA ALA A 129 7.27 21.95 9.53
C ALA A 129 5.77 21.69 9.39
N GLN A 130 5.41 20.86 8.44
CA GLN A 130 4.06 20.37 8.29
C GLN A 130 3.85 19.17 9.22
N THR A 131 3.23 19.40 10.38
CA THR A 131 3.00 18.38 11.41
C THR A 131 1.64 17.68 11.27
N GLU A 132 0.71 18.27 10.55
CA GLU A 132 -0.62 17.73 10.24
C GLU A 132 -0.57 16.39 9.48
N VAL A 133 0.58 16.08 8.87
CA VAL A 133 0.79 14.80 8.18
C VAL A 133 0.66 13.58 9.12
N PHE A 134 0.99 13.74 10.41
CA PHE A 134 0.90 12.64 11.38
C PHE A 134 -0.56 12.26 11.71
N PRO A 135 -1.45 13.18 12.17
CA PRO A 135 -2.84 12.83 12.41
C PRO A 135 -3.56 12.36 11.13
N LEU A 136 -3.27 12.94 9.95
CA LEU A 136 -3.80 12.45 8.68
C LEU A 136 -3.37 11.00 8.41
N THR A 137 -2.09 10.67 8.63
CA THR A 137 -1.59 9.30 8.51
C THR A 137 -2.30 8.37 9.48
N MET A 138 -2.52 8.78 10.73
CA MET A 138 -3.21 7.96 11.72
C MET A 138 -4.68 7.73 11.39
N PHE A 139 -5.40 8.72 10.82
CA PHE A 139 -6.74 8.49 10.28
C PHE A 139 -6.73 7.48 9.12
N ALA A 140 -5.78 7.61 8.18
CA ALA A 140 -5.65 6.63 7.11
C ALA A 140 -5.41 5.21 7.65
N VAL A 141 -4.50 5.06 8.63
CA VAL A 141 -4.25 3.77 9.30
C VAL A 141 -5.52 3.25 9.98
N ALA A 142 -6.29 4.11 10.67
CA ALA A 142 -7.53 3.70 11.32
C ALA A 142 -8.53 3.09 10.32
N GLY A 143 -8.74 3.74 9.17
CA GLY A 143 -9.57 3.21 8.09
C GLY A 143 -9.02 1.92 7.50
N MET A 144 -7.70 1.82 7.32
CA MET A 144 -7.05 0.59 6.83
C MET A 144 -7.20 -0.59 7.79
N LEU A 145 -7.21 -0.35 9.11
CA LEU A 145 -7.44 -1.41 10.10
C LEU A 145 -8.91 -1.85 10.15
N LEU A 146 -9.84 -0.94 9.87
CA LEU A 146 -11.27 -1.23 9.88
C LEU A 146 -11.70 -1.97 8.61
N PHE A 147 -11.17 -1.62 7.45
CA PHE A 147 -11.62 -2.11 6.15
C PHE A 147 -11.62 -3.65 6.02
N PRO A 148 -10.52 -4.39 6.36
CA PRO A 148 -10.53 -5.85 6.34
C PRO A 148 -11.27 -6.51 7.51
N ALA A 149 -11.67 -5.75 8.51
CA ALA A 149 -12.37 -6.26 9.70
C ALA A 149 -13.85 -5.87 9.74
N ALA A 150 -14.35 -5.13 8.77
CA ALA A 150 -15.77 -4.78 8.67
C ALA A 150 -16.59 -6.04 8.33
N ASP A 151 -17.68 -6.25 9.07
CA ASP A 151 -18.60 -7.40 8.92
C ASP A 151 -19.92 -7.00 8.26
N ASP A 152 -20.06 -5.73 7.90
CA ASP A 152 -21.16 -5.22 7.09
C ASP A 152 -20.63 -4.26 5.99
N LEU A 153 -21.40 -4.15 4.89
CA LEU A 153 -21.00 -3.35 3.73
C LEU A 153 -20.98 -1.85 3.99
N LEU A 154 -21.80 -1.32 4.92
CA LEU A 154 -21.81 0.10 5.24
C LEU A 154 -20.58 0.50 6.06
N THR A 155 -20.24 -0.30 7.09
CA THR A 155 -19.01 -0.13 7.86
C THR A 155 -17.78 -0.25 6.94
N MET A 156 -17.84 -1.16 5.96
CA MET A 156 -16.78 -1.31 4.96
C MET A 156 -16.65 -0.05 4.08
N PHE A 157 -17.76 0.55 3.65
CA PHE A 157 -17.76 1.81 2.92
C PHE A 157 -17.18 2.96 3.77
N ILE A 158 -17.59 3.09 5.03
CA ILE A 158 -17.04 4.09 5.94
C ILE A 158 -15.53 3.91 6.10
N ALA A 159 -15.06 2.67 6.27
CA ALA A 159 -13.63 2.37 6.36
C ALA A 159 -12.87 2.78 5.09
N LEU A 160 -13.46 2.53 3.90
CA LEU A 160 -12.92 2.95 2.60
C LEU A 160 -12.76 4.47 2.51
N GLU A 161 -13.71 5.24 2.98
CA GLU A 161 -13.63 6.71 2.98
C GLU A 161 -12.64 7.23 4.02
N VAL A 162 -12.66 6.69 5.24
CA VAL A 162 -11.74 7.08 6.32
C VAL A 162 -10.28 6.81 5.96
N LEU A 163 -9.97 5.74 5.23
CA LEU A 163 -8.61 5.51 4.73
C LEU A 163 -8.25 6.40 3.55
N SER A 164 -9.22 6.83 2.74
CA SER A 164 -8.99 7.48 1.45
C SER A 164 -8.83 8.99 1.57
N LEU A 165 -9.74 9.66 2.29
CA LEU A 165 -9.77 11.13 2.39
C LEU A 165 -8.45 11.74 2.91
N PRO A 166 -7.82 11.20 3.98
CA PRO A 166 -6.53 11.70 4.42
C PRO A 166 -5.42 11.49 3.38
N LEU A 167 -5.44 10.39 2.65
CA LEU A 167 -4.45 10.11 1.61
C LEU A 167 -4.56 11.06 0.42
N TYR A 168 -5.78 11.48 0.03
CA TYR A 168 -5.95 12.49 -1.01
C TYR A 168 -5.23 13.79 -0.63
N LEU A 169 -5.37 14.23 0.63
CA LEU A 169 -4.69 15.42 1.14
C LEU A 169 -3.17 15.21 1.20
N LEU A 170 -2.71 14.10 1.76
CA LEU A 170 -1.29 13.80 1.90
C LEU A 170 -0.56 13.78 0.54
N CYS A 171 -1.22 13.27 -0.52
CA CYS A 171 -0.64 13.26 -1.87
C CYS A 171 -0.38 14.66 -2.43
N GLY A 172 -1.14 15.69 -2.00
CA GLY A 172 -1.00 17.08 -2.44
C GLY A 172 0.06 17.91 -1.69
N LEU A 173 0.73 17.33 -0.68
CA LEU A 173 1.59 18.06 0.23
C LEU A 173 3.09 18.03 -0.14
N ALA A 174 3.49 17.66 -1.34
CA ALA A 174 4.90 17.63 -1.70
C ALA A 174 5.54 19.01 -1.60
N ARG A 175 6.76 19.06 -1.01
CA ARG A 175 7.56 20.28 -0.91
C ARG A 175 8.09 20.74 -2.26
N ARG A 176 8.46 19.79 -3.11
CA ARG A 176 9.00 20.01 -4.44
C ARG A 176 8.06 19.41 -5.48
N ARG A 177 8.14 19.86 -6.74
CA ARG A 177 7.22 19.44 -7.80
C ARG A 177 5.75 19.61 -7.42
N ARG A 178 5.42 20.74 -6.74
CA ARG A 178 4.10 20.97 -6.14
C ARG A 178 2.95 20.87 -7.11
N LEU A 179 3.12 21.35 -8.35
CA LEU A 179 2.06 21.25 -9.37
C LEU A 179 1.75 19.78 -9.71
N LEU A 180 2.79 18.94 -9.85
CA LEU A 180 2.62 17.51 -10.08
C LEU A 180 1.93 16.82 -8.89
N SER A 181 2.28 17.23 -7.66
CA SER A 181 1.65 16.72 -6.45
C SER A 181 0.18 17.12 -6.33
N GLN A 182 -0.17 18.36 -6.66
CA GLN A 182 -1.55 18.84 -6.67
C GLN A 182 -2.37 18.13 -7.75
N GLU A 183 -1.81 17.92 -8.94
CA GLU A 183 -2.43 17.13 -10.01
C GLU A 183 -2.67 15.68 -9.56
N ALA A 184 -1.67 15.06 -8.91
CA ALA A 184 -1.79 13.71 -8.36
C ALA A 184 -2.91 13.62 -7.31
N ALA A 185 -2.98 14.57 -6.39
CA ALA A 185 -4.03 14.64 -5.37
C ALA A 185 -5.42 14.81 -6.00
N LEU A 186 -5.56 15.70 -6.99
CA LEU A 186 -6.81 15.93 -7.69
C LEU A 186 -7.28 14.69 -8.45
N LYS A 187 -6.39 14.03 -9.21
CA LYS A 187 -6.70 12.80 -9.92
C LYS A 187 -7.10 11.68 -8.95
N TYR A 188 -6.37 11.54 -7.85
CA TYR A 188 -6.67 10.51 -6.85
C TYR A 188 -8.02 10.77 -6.18
N PHE A 189 -8.32 12.02 -5.83
CA PHE A 189 -9.62 12.40 -5.26
C PHE A 189 -10.77 12.16 -6.24
N LEU A 190 -10.69 12.69 -7.47
CA LEU A 190 -11.80 12.58 -8.43
C LEU A 190 -12.10 11.14 -8.82
N LEU A 191 -11.05 10.37 -9.16
CA LEU A 191 -11.22 8.97 -9.54
C LEU A 191 -11.59 8.10 -8.34
N GLY A 192 -11.07 8.42 -7.15
CA GLY A 192 -11.41 7.75 -5.90
C GLY A 192 -12.86 7.97 -5.50
N ALA A 193 -13.33 9.22 -5.50
CA ALA A 193 -14.73 9.55 -5.19
C ALA A 193 -15.70 8.87 -6.17
N PHE A 194 -15.35 8.83 -7.45
CA PHE A 194 -16.14 8.14 -8.47
C PHE A 194 -16.20 6.63 -8.19
N SER A 195 -15.07 6.03 -7.85
CA SER A 195 -14.99 4.62 -7.48
C SER A 195 -15.78 4.29 -6.21
N SER A 196 -15.73 5.17 -5.20
CA SER A 196 -16.51 5.03 -3.97
C SER A 196 -18.02 5.13 -4.22
N ALA A 197 -18.44 5.96 -5.18
CA ALA A 197 -19.84 6.05 -5.58
C ALA A 197 -20.34 4.74 -6.18
N PHE A 198 -19.55 4.07 -7.02
CA PHE A 198 -19.88 2.74 -7.53
C PHE A 198 -19.98 1.71 -6.39
N PHE A 199 -19.02 1.72 -5.44
CA PHE A 199 -19.07 0.85 -4.30
C PHE A 199 -20.37 1.04 -3.49
N LEU A 200 -20.69 2.28 -3.14
CA LEU A 200 -21.89 2.59 -2.35
C LEU A 200 -23.18 2.23 -3.09
N TYR A 201 -23.23 2.45 -4.40
CA TYR A 201 -24.39 2.07 -5.19
C TYR A 201 -24.53 0.53 -5.26
N GLY A 202 -23.41 -0.19 -5.37
CA GLY A 202 -23.39 -1.65 -5.25
C GLY A 202 -23.89 -2.15 -3.89
N VAL A 203 -23.51 -1.46 -2.80
CA VAL A 203 -24.04 -1.73 -1.45
C VAL A 203 -25.56 -1.58 -1.41
N ALA A 204 -26.10 -0.51 -2.00
CA ALA A 204 -27.55 -0.28 -2.08
C ALA A 204 -28.28 -1.38 -2.88
N MET A 205 -27.67 -1.85 -3.98
CA MET A 205 -28.22 -2.96 -4.77
C MET A 205 -28.25 -4.28 -4.00
N LEU A 206 -27.14 -4.64 -3.31
CA LEU A 206 -27.09 -5.84 -2.48
C LEU A 206 -28.04 -5.75 -1.29
N TYR A 207 -28.20 -4.57 -0.68
CA TYR A 207 -29.22 -4.35 0.37
C TYR A 207 -30.64 -4.54 -0.19
N GLY A 208 -30.91 -4.01 -1.40
CA GLY A 208 -32.20 -4.20 -2.07
C GLY A 208 -32.50 -5.67 -2.38
N TYR A 209 -31.47 -6.48 -2.60
CA TYR A 209 -31.59 -7.93 -2.82
C TYR A 209 -31.79 -8.69 -1.51
N ALA A 210 -30.89 -8.48 -0.53
CA ALA A 210 -30.81 -9.33 0.68
C ALA A 210 -31.60 -8.79 1.87
N GLY A 211 -32.05 -7.52 1.83
CA GLY A 211 -32.73 -6.87 2.97
C GLY A 211 -31.82 -6.60 4.18
N THR A 212 -30.52 -6.88 4.05
CA THR A 212 -29.50 -6.69 5.09
C THR A 212 -28.19 -6.18 4.53
N LEU A 213 -27.37 -5.54 5.38
CA LEU A 213 -26.01 -5.12 5.05
C LEU A 213 -24.94 -6.05 5.64
N ASP A 214 -25.33 -6.95 6.56
CA ASP A 214 -24.46 -7.94 7.20
C ASP A 214 -23.96 -8.93 6.15
N LEU A 215 -22.64 -9.23 6.15
CA LEU A 215 -22.02 -10.07 5.11
C LEU A 215 -22.57 -11.50 5.13
N ARG A 216 -22.80 -12.05 6.33
CA ARG A 216 -23.35 -13.41 6.48
C ARG A 216 -24.83 -13.46 6.14
N GLY A 217 -25.57 -12.39 6.45
CA GLY A 217 -26.97 -12.24 6.05
C GLY A 217 -27.12 -12.16 4.54
N ILE A 218 -26.20 -11.48 3.84
CA ILE A 218 -26.14 -11.46 2.36
C ILE A 218 -25.86 -12.86 1.84
N ALA A 219 -24.88 -13.58 2.40
CA ALA A 219 -24.58 -14.95 2.00
C ALA A 219 -25.80 -15.89 2.15
N ALA A 220 -26.51 -15.78 3.26
CA ALA A 220 -27.73 -16.56 3.50
C ALA A 220 -28.82 -16.24 2.45
N ALA A 221 -29.05 -14.96 2.16
CA ALA A 221 -30.03 -14.53 1.15
C ALA A 221 -29.67 -15.03 -0.27
N VAL A 222 -28.37 -15.06 -0.60
CA VAL A 222 -27.90 -15.62 -1.89
C VAL A 222 -28.11 -17.13 -1.93
N ALA A 223 -27.81 -17.85 -0.85
CA ALA A 223 -27.99 -19.30 -0.77
C ALA A 223 -29.47 -19.72 -0.88
N GLU A 224 -30.38 -18.91 -0.36
CA GLU A 224 -31.84 -19.14 -0.41
C GLU A 224 -32.49 -18.67 -1.72
N ASP A 225 -31.75 -17.99 -2.61
CA ASP A 225 -32.23 -17.37 -3.86
C ASP A 225 -33.51 -16.52 -3.66
N THR A 226 -33.50 -15.72 -2.59
CA THR A 226 -34.68 -14.99 -2.09
C THR A 226 -35.06 -13.76 -2.92
N GLY A 227 -34.21 -13.32 -3.86
CA GLY A 227 -34.37 -12.06 -4.59
C GLY A 227 -34.17 -12.16 -6.09
N THR A 228 -34.12 -10.98 -6.73
CA THR A 228 -33.85 -10.89 -8.18
C THR A 228 -32.34 -11.01 -8.42
N THR A 229 -31.89 -12.14 -8.97
CA THR A 229 -30.46 -12.45 -9.23
C THR A 229 -29.72 -11.32 -9.97
N SER A 230 -30.40 -10.62 -10.91
CA SER A 230 -29.78 -9.47 -11.60
C SER A 230 -29.40 -8.33 -10.65
N LEU A 231 -30.13 -8.14 -9.55
CA LEU A 231 -29.81 -7.13 -8.53
C LEU A 231 -28.54 -7.49 -7.75
N ALA A 232 -28.42 -8.78 -7.37
CA ALA A 232 -27.24 -9.32 -6.70
C ALA A 232 -25.99 -9.22 -7.57
N LEU A 233 -26.09 -9.62 -8.85
CA LEU A 233 -24.96 -9.58 -9.79
C LEU A 233 -24.55 -8.15 -10.13
N THR A 234 -25.51 -7.23 -10.35
CA THR A 234 -25.20 -5.82 -10.58
C THR A 234 -24.53 -5.19 -9.36
N GLY A 235 -25.07 -5.45 -8.16
CA GLY A 235 -24.49 -4.98 -6.91
C GLY A 235 -23.06 -5.48 -6.69
N THR A 236 -22.83 -6.77 -6.91
CA THR A 236 -21.50 -7.40 -6.86
C THR A 236 -20.53 -6.75 -7.86
N GLY A 237 -20.95 -6.53 -9.11
CA GLY A 237 -20.14 -5.89 -10.13
C GLY A 237 -19.74 -4.45 -9.75
N LEU A 238 -20.65 -3.67 -9.18
CA LEU A 238 -20.40 -2.29 -8.75
C LEU A 238 -19.46 -2.23 -7.54
N ILE A 239 -19.64 -3.11 -6.54
CA ILE A 239 -18.70 -3.24 -5.41
C ILE A 239 -17.32 -3.64 -5.92
N LEU A 240 -17.26 -4.57 -6.87
CA LEU A 240 -16.01 -5.03 -7.46
C LEU A 240 -15.25 -3.88 -8.12
N VAL A 241 -15.92 -2.98 -8.86
CA VAL A 241 -15.30 -1.76 -9.42
C VAL A 241 -14.62 -0.94 -8.32
N GLY A 242 -15.30 -0.69 -7.21
CA GLY A 242 -14.77 0.07 -6.08
C GLY A 242 -13.52 -0.56 -5.46
N VAL A 243 -13.56 -1.86 -5.22
CA VAL A 243 -12.43 -2.57 -4.61
C VAL A 243 -11.28 -2.76 -5.59
N LEU A 244 -11.53 -3.06 -6.86
CA LEU A 244 -10.52 -3.18 -7.90
C LEU A 244 -9.78 -1.86 -8.14
N PHE A 245 -10.47 -0.73 -8.06
CA PHE A 245 -9.82 0.58 -8.05
C PHE A 245 -8.82 0.69 -6.89
N LYS A 246 -9.21 0.27 -5.69
CA LYS A 246 -8.35 0.36 -4.49
C LYS A 246 -7.14 -0.56 -4.55
N VAL A 247 -7.29 -1.80 -5.02
CA VAL A 247 -6.14 -2.70 -5.23
C VAL A 247 -5.28 -2.29 -6.43
N GLY A 248 -5.82 -1.44 -7.31
CA GLY A 248 -5.13 -0.95 -8.50
C GLY A 248 -5.07 -1.96 -9.62
N ALA A 249 -6.15 -2.70 -9.84
CA ALA A 249 -6.28 -3.66 -10.93
C ALA A 249 -6.76 -2.99 -12.22
N ALA A 250 -6.29 -3.46 -13.37
CA ALA A 250 -6.77 -3.00 -14.67
C ALA A 250 -8.21 -3.50 -14.91
N PRO A 251 -9.10 -2.64 -15.46
CA PRO A 251 -8.86 -1.34 -16.08
C PRO A 251 -8.84 -0.15 -15.09
N PHE A 252 -9.07 -0.33 -13.80
CA PHE A 252 -9.25 0.72 -12.79
C PHE A 252 -7.93 1.24 -12.19
N HIS A 253 -6.79 0.98 -12.83
CA HIS A 253 -5.43 1.26 -12.34
C HIS A 253 -4.88 2.64 -12.70
N SER A 254 -5.55 3.40 -13.58
CA SER A 254 -4.99 4.60 -14.25
C SER A 254 -4.48 5.69 -13.28
N TRP A 255 -5.00 5.73 -12.07
CA TRP A 255 -4.58 6.69 -11.04
C TRP A 255 -3.19 6.40 -10.45
N ILE A 256 -2.77 5.12 -10.39
CA ILE A 256 -1.57 4.69 -9.67
C ILE A 256 -0.28 5.32 -10.20
N PRO A 257 0.01 5.31 -11.52
CA PRO A 257 1.26 5.85 -12.03
C PRO A 257 1.42 7.34 -11.75
N ASP A 258 0.35 8.11 -11.93
CA ASP A 258 0.36 9.55 -11.74
C ASP A 258 0.45 9.94 -10.25
N VAL A 259 -0.29 9.23 -9.40
CA VAL A 259 -0.29 9.48 -7.95
C VAL A 259 1.04 9.06 -7.32
N TYR A 260 1.58 7.90 -7.68
CA TYR A 260 2.87 7.45 -7.13
C TYR A 260 4.03 8.33 -7.56
N GLN A 261 3.98 8.89 -8.77
CA GLN A 261 5.00 9.83 -9.25
C GLN A 261 4.88 11.20 -8.59
N GLY A 262 3.65 11.71 -8.40
CA GLY A 262 3.42 13.08 -7.94
C GLY A 262 3.37 13.24 -6.43
N ALA A 263 2.93 12.24 -5.68
CA ALA A 263 2.87 12.31 -4.22
C ALA A 263 4.27 12.38 -3.57
N PRO A 264 4.37 12.96 -2.35
CA PRO A 264 5.59 12.86 -1.55
C PRO A 264 6.02 11.39 -1.41
N THR A 265 7.28 11.07 -1.67
CA THR A 265 7.74 9.67 -1.73
C THR A 265 7.53 8.88 -0.44
N PRO A 266 7.65 9.47 0.79
CA PRO A 266 7.25 8.77 2.01
C PRO A 266 5.76 8.38 2.05
N VAL A 267 4.88 9.25 1.51
CA VAL A 267 3.44 8.94 1.39
C VAL A 267 3.23 7.84 0.37
N THR A 268 3.91 7.90 -0.78
CA THR A 268 3.86 6.84 -1.79
C THR A 268 4.32 5.50 -1.21
N ALA A 269 5.43 5.46 -0.48
CA ALA A 269 5.93 4.25 0.18
C ALA A 269 4.89 3.62 1.11
N PHE A 270 4.29 4.45 1.97
CA PHE A 270 3.25 4.03 2.90
C PHE A 270 1.98 3.54 2.18
N MET A 271 1.42 4.37 1.28
CA MET A 271 0.15 4.04 0.64
C MET A 271 0.25 2.86 -0.31
N ALA A 272 1.36 2.73 -1.07
CA ALA A 272 1.55 1.63 -2.01
C ALA A 272 1.56 0.25 -1.34
N ALA A 273 1.96 0.19 -0.07
CA ALA A 273 1.94 -1.00 0.75
C ALA A 273 0.62 -1.13 1.54
N ALA A 274 0.34 -0.19 2.44
CA ALA A 274 -0.73 -0.33 3.44
C ALA A 274 -2.15 -0.33 2.84
N THR A 275 -2.42 0.54 1.84
CA THR A 275 -3.75 0.54 1.19
C THR A 275 -4.03 -0.75 0.44
N LYS A 276 -3.01 -1.33 -0.18
CA LYS A 276 -3.14 -2.60 -0.92
C LYS A 276 -3.45 -3.74 0.04
N ILE A 277 -2.77 -3.81 1.19
CA ILE A 277 -3.04 -4.81 2.23
C ILE A 277 -4.49 -4.72 2.71
N ALA A 278 -4.95 -3.51 3.03
CA ALA A 278 -6.32 -3.27 3.50
C ALA A 278 -7.37 -3.62 2.42
N ALA A 279 -7.14 -3.22 1.17
CA ALA A 279 -8.06 -3.43 0.07
C ALA A 279 -8.18 -4.92 -0.33
N PHE A 280 -7.08 -5.66 -0.36
CA PHE A 280 -7.13 -7.11 -0.56
C PHE A 280 -7.80 -7.83 0.61
N GLY A 281 -7.62 -7.36 1.84
CA GLY A 281 -8.32 -7.90 3.01
C GLY A 281 -9.84 -7.74 2.89
N ALA A 282 -10.31 -6.56 2.48
CA ALA A 282 -11.73 -6.33 2.22
C ALA A 282 -12.25 -7.17 1.03
N LEU A 283 -11.49 -7.24 -0.06
CA LEU A 283 -11.82 -8.06 -1.23
C LEU A 283 -11.99 -9.53 -0.86
N LEU A 284 -11.05 -10.09 -0.11
CA LEU A 284 -11.12 -11.46 0.39
C LEU A 284 -12.38 -11.66 1.24
N ARG A 285 -12.68 -10.73 2.16
CA ARG A 285 -13.86 -10.84 3.02
C ARG A 285 -15.16 -10.79 2.22
N ILE A 286 -15.29 -9.91 1.24
CA ILE A 286 -16.48 -9.82 0.40
C ILE A 286 -16.71 -11.13 -0.35
N PHE A 287 -15.69 -11.69 -1.01
CA PHE A 287 -15.87 -12.86 -1.86
C PHE A 287 -15.92 -14.18 -1.10
N TYR A 288 -15.19 -14.29 0.03
CA TYR A 288 -15.14 -15.51 0.80
C TYR A 288 -16.25 -15.60 1.85
N VAL A 289 -16.84 -14.46 2.31
CA VAL A 289 -17.86 -14.45 3.36
C VAL A 289 -19.24 -14.07 2.82
N ALA A 290 -19.34 -12.98 2.03
CA ALA A 290 -20.64 -12.47 1.61
C ALA A 290 -21.15 -13.14 0.32
N LEU A 291 -20.25 -13.53 -0.61
CA LEU A 291 -20.62 -13.93 -1.97
C LEU A 291 -20.02 -15.29 -2.40
N PRO A 292 -19.86 -16.31 -1.51
CA PRO A 292 -19.29 -17.59 -1.90
C PRO A 292 -20.18 -18.32 -2.92
N GLU A 293 -21.51 -18.20 -2.81
CA GLU A 293 -22.46 -18.87 -3.70
C GLU A 293 -22.52 -18.24 -5.10
N LEU A 294 -22.09 -16.97 -5.28
CA LEU A 294 -21.95 -16.33 -6.59
C LEU A 294 -20.58 -16.56 -7.23
N ARG A 295 -19.85 -17.54 -6.76
CA ARG A 295 -18.52 -17.88 -7.24
C ARG A 295 -18.42 -18.07 -8.75
N ASP A 296 -19.36 -18.80 -9.33
CA ASP A 296 -19.36 -19.10 -10.76
C ASP A 296 -19.60 -17.85 -11.63
N ASP A 297 -20.14 -16.78 -11.04
CA ASP A 297 -20.37 -15.50 -11.70
C ASP A 297 -19.16 -14.57 -11.57
N TRP A 298 -18.65 -14.35 -10.34
CA TRP A 298 -17.57 -13.37 -10.14
C TRP A 298 -16.17 -13.92 -10.47
N ARG A 299 -15.94 -15.23 -10.34
CA ARG A 299 -14.63 -15.85 -10.58
C ARG A 299 -14.13 -15.67 -12.02
N PRO A 300 -14.93 -15.85 -13.08
CA PRO A 300 -14.51 -15.58 -14.46
C PRO A 300 -14.15 -14.11 -14.70
N VAL A 301 -14.88 -13.18 -14.07
CA VAL A 301 -14.59 -11.75 -14.14
C VAL A 301 -13.24 -11.45 -13.51
N LEU A 302 -12.97 -11.97 -12.32
CA LEU A 302 -11.67 -11.81 -11.67
C LEU A 302 -10.52 -12.47 -12.46
N TRP A 303 -10.77 -13.55 -13.18
CA TRP A 303 -9.79 -14.16 -14.09
C TRP A 303 -9.40 -13.17 -15.19
N ALA A 304 -10.37 -12.61 -15.88
CA ALA A 304 -10.13 -11.62 -16.92
C ALA A 304 -9.38 -10.39 -16.38
N VAL A 305 -9.80 -9.87 -15.22
CA VAL A 305 -9.16 -8.75 -14.54
C VAL A 305 -7.72 -9.09 -14.12
N ALA A 306 -7.46 -10.26 -13.56
CA ALA A 306 -6.11 -10.66 -13.14
C ALA A 306 -5.17 -10.76 -14.34
N ILE A 307 -5.59 -11.41 -15.44
CA ILE A 307 -4.82 -11.50 -16.68
C ILE A 307 -4.53 -10.10 -17.23
N LEU A 308 -5.57 -9.28 -17.39
CA LEU A 308 -5.42 -7.90 -17.90
C LEU A 308 -4.46 -7.08 -17.03
N THR A 309 -4.56 -7.22 -15.71
CA THR A 309 -3.74 -6.51 -14.74
C THR A 309 -2.26 -6.92 -14.84
N MET A 310 -1.99 -8.22 -14.94
CA MET A 310 -0.64 -8.73 -15.13
C MET A 310 -0.03 -8.25 -16.46
N VAL A 311 -0.80 -8.33 -17.55
CA VAL A 311 -0.33 -7.93 -18.88
C VAL A 311 -0.09 -6.42 -18.94
N VAL A 312 -1.08 -5.61 -18.57
CA VAL A 312 -0.96 -4.15 -18.60
C VAL A 312 0.18 -3.69 -17.69
N GLY A 313 0.25 -4.20 -16.46
CA GLY A 313 1.28 -3.82 -15.51
C GLY A 313 2.69 -4.14 -16.00
N THR A 314 2.92 -5.36 -16.51
CA THR A 314 4.25 -5.78 -16.95
C THR A 314 4.67 -5.13 -18.26
N VAL A 315 3.81 -5.12 -19.29
CA VAL A 315 4.13 -4.55 -20.61
C VAL A 315 4.40 -3.04 -20.49
N THR A 316 3.56 -2.32 -19.75
CA THR A 316 3.75 -0.87 -19.61
C THR A 316 4.97 -0.54 -18.75
N ALA A 317 5.32 -1.35 -17.73
CA ALA A 317 6.51 -1.15 -16.92
C ALA A 317 7.80 -1.22 -17.76
N VAL A 318 7.86 -2.08 -18.78
CA VAL A 318 9.02 -2.20 -19.69
C VAL A 318 9.33 -0.88 -20.40
N THR A 319 8.33 -0.12 -20.76
CA THR A 319 8.47 1.14 -21.55
C THR A 319 8.75 2.38 -20.68
N GLN A 320 8.69 2.25 -19.34
CA GLN A 320 8.88 3.40 -18.47
C GLN A 320 10.31 3.90 -18.46
N THR A 321 10.44 5.22 -18.36
CA THR A 321 11.72 5.96 -18.27
C THR A 321 11.91 6.64 -16.91
N ASP A 322 10.90 6.55 -16.03
CA ASP A 322 10.88 7.07 -14.67
C ASP A 322 10.79 5.91 -13.67
N VAL A 323 11.66 5.89 -12.65
CA VAL A 323 11.74 4.80 -11.66
C VAL A 323 10.47 4.69 -10.84
N LYS A 324 9.86 5.81 -10.41
CA LYS A 324 8.61 5.78 -9.63
C LYS A 324 7.43 5.26 -10.46
N ARG A 325 7.35 5.65 -11.74
CA ARG A 325 6.32 5.12 -12.65
C ARG A 325 6.53 3.65 -12.95
N MET A 326 7.78 3.21 -13.14
CA MET A 326 8.10 1.78 -13.30
C MET A 326 7.65 0.98 -12.06
N LEU A 327 7.96 1.46 -10.84
CA LEU A 327 7.48 0.85 -9.59
C LEU A 327 5.95 0.89 -9.46
N ALA A 328 5.29 1.91 -9.98
CA ALA A 328 3.83 2.00 -10.01
C ALA A 328 3.21 0.92 -10.91
N TYR A 329 3.72 0.73 -12.12
CA TYR A 329 3.26 -0.36 -13.01
C TYR A 329 3.67 -1.74 -12.49
N SER A 330 4.82 -1.85 -11.83
CA SER A 330 5.17 -3.02 -11.02
C SER A 330 4.10 -3.33 -9.97
N ALA A 331 3.64 -2.33 -9.22
CA ALA A 331 2.60 -2.49 -8.22
C ALA A 331 1.26 -2.94 -8.82
N ILE A 332 0.94 -2.51 -10.05
CA ILE A 332 -0.23 -2.99 -10.80
C ILE A 332 -0.06 -4.47 -11.15
N ALA A 333 1.09 -4.87 -11.71
CA ALA A 333 1.37 -6.28 -12.02
C ALA A 333 1.27 -7.18 -10.78
N HIS A 334 1.81 -6.74 -9.64
CA HIS A 334 1.70 -7.46 -8.37
C HIS A 334 0.26 -7.61 -7.89
N SER A 335 -0.63 -6.64 -8.15
CA SER A 335 -2.07 -6.82 -7.88
C SER A 335 -2.64 -8.00 -8.68
N GLY A 336 -2.24 -8.15 -9.95
CA GLY A 336 -2.63 -9.30 -10.77
C GLY A 336 -2.13 -10.64 -10.20
N PHE A 337 -0.87 -10.70 -9.75
CA PHE A 337 -0.33 -11.91 -9.11
C PHE A 337 -1.06 -12.26 -7.80
N ILE A 338 -1.38 -11.27 -6.96
CA ILE A 338 -2.12 -11.50 -5.71
C ILE A 338 -3.55 -11.97 -6.01
N LEU A 339 -4.21 -11.41 -7.03
CA LEU A 339 -5.54 -11.85 -7.46
C LEU A 339 -5.58 -13.34 -7.83
N THR A 340 -4.48 -13.94 -8.32
CA THR A 340 -4.46 -15.38 -8.59
C THR A 340 -4.68 -16.22 -7.33
N GLY A 341 -4.15 -15.77 -6.19
CA GLY A 341 -4.37 -16.41 -4.89
C GLY A 341 -5.81 -16.22 -4.38
N VAL A 342 -6.42 -15.06 -4.64
CA VAL A 342 -7.85 -14.82 -4.33
C VAL A 342 -8.76 -15.76 -5.14
N ILE A 343 -8.48 -15.92 -6.43
CA ILE A 343 -9.25 -16.75 -7.36
C ILE A 343 -9.15 -18.24 -7.01
N ALA A 344 -8.11 -18.66 -6.29
CA ALA A 344 -7.96 -20.04 -5.83
C ALA A 344 -9.12 -20.49 -4.93
N GLU A 345 -9.66 -19.57 -4.13
CA GLU A 345 -10.83 -19.80 -3.24
C GLU A 345 -10.70 -21.05 -2.36
N ASN A 346 -9.52 -21.25 -1.83
CA ASN A 346 -9.19 -22.31 -0.90
C ASN A 346 -8.34 -21.78 0.25
N ARG A 347 -8.18 -22.56 1.32
CA ARG A 347 -7.35 -22.15 2.47
C ARG A 347 -5.91 -21.81 2.09
N PRO A 348 -5.20 -22.61 1.24
CA PRO A 348 -3.89 -22.22 0.74
C PRO A 348 -3.89 -20.90 -0.05
N GLY A 349 -4.98 -20.59 -0.77
CA GLY A 349 -5.16 -19.31 -1.47
C GLY A 349 -5.19 -18.14 -0.51
N LEU A 350 -6.01 -18.21 0.53
CA LEU A 350 -6.08 -17.16 1.56
C LEU A 350 -4.72 -16.98 2.25
N SER A 351 -4.12 -18.06 2.77
CA SER A 351 -2.83 -17.95 3.47
C SER A 351 -1.70 -17.44 2.58
N SER A 352 -1.67 -17.83 1.29
CA SER A 352 -0.68 -17.35 0.33
C SER A 352 -0.84 -15.87 0.01
N VAL A 353 -2.07 -15.37 -0.09
CA VAL A 353 -2.34 -13.93 -0.25
C VAL A 353 -1.88 -13.14 0.98
N LEU A 354 -2.17 -13.62 2.20
CA LEU A 354 -1.72 -12.99 3.43
C LEU A 354 -0.18 -12.90 3.49
N PHE A 355 0.52 -14.00 3.20
CA PHE A 355 1.98 -14.01 3.13
C PHE A 355 2.50 -13.04 2.07
N TYR A 356 1.89 -13.02 0.88
CA TYR A 356 2.30 -12.14 -0.21
C TYR A 356 2.17 -10.66 0.18
N LEU A 357 1.03 -10.29 0.77
CA LEU A 357 0.77 -8.91 1.19
C LEU A 357 1.78 -8.43 2.23
N PHE A 358 2.16 -9.29 3.18
CA PHE A 358 3.19 -8.98 4.15
C PHE A 358 4.55 -8.75 3.46
N ALA A 359 5.03 -9.71 2.69
CA ALA A 359 6.33 -9.67 2.04
C ALA A 359 6.43 -8.49 1.04
N TYR A 360 5.38 -8.28 0.24
CA TYR A 360 5.28 -7.17 -0.71
C TYR A 360 5.25 -5.82 -0.01
N GLY A 361 4.53 -5.71 1.11
CA GLY A 361 4.45 -4.47 1.87
C GLY A 361 5.83 -3.97 2.31
N PHE A 362 6.64 -4.83 2.90
CA PHE A 362 8.00 -4.48 3.34
C PHE A 362 8.91 -4.11 2.17
N SER A 363 8.94 -4.93 1.11
CA SER A 363 9.78 -4.67 -0.06
C SER A 363 9.40 -3.36 -0.75
N THR A 364 8.11 -3.02 -0.80
CA THR A 364 7.60 -1.79 -1.41
C THR A 364 8.01 -0.55 -0.62
N VAL A 365 7.82 -0.56 0.70
CA VAL A 365 8.28 0.55 1.56
C VAL A 365 9.77 0.76 1.39
N GLY A 366 10.57 -0.32 1.40
CA GLY A 366 12.02 -0.26 1.24
C GLY A 366 12.45 0.31 -0.12
N ALA A 367 11.82 -0.13 -1.20
CA ALA A 367 12.14 0.36 -2.55
C ALA A 367 11.88 1.86 -2.69
N PHE A 368 10.70 2.35 -2.28
CA PHE A 368 10.41 3.78 -2.32
C PHE A 368 11.25 4.59 -1.31
N ALA A 369 11.60 4.02 -0.16
CA ALA A 369 12.53 4.64 0.77
C ALA A 369 13.90 4.90 0.11
N VAL A 370 14.43 3.94 -0.64
CA VAL A 370 15.70 4.15 -1.39
C VAL A 370 15.51 5.20 -2.49
N VAL A 371 14.41 5.19 -3.23
CA VAL A 371 14.13 6.22 -4.26
C VAL A 371 14.17 7.62 -3.64
N SER A 372 13.64 7.81 -2.43
CA SER A 372 13.64 9.11 -1.76
C SER A 372 15.03 9.67 -1.43
N LEU A 373 16.07 8.83 -1.42
CA LEU A 373 17.45 9.23 -1.13
C LEU A 373 18.20 9.74 -2.35
N VAL A 374 17.75 9.45 -3.56
CA VAL A 374 18.43 9.82 -4.81
C VAL A 374 18.02 11.24 -5.18
N ARG A 375 19.01 12.16 -5.19
CA ARG A 375 18.78 13.60 -5.40
C ARG A 375 19.68 14.16 -6.49
N ASP A 376 19.14 15.12 -7.26
CA ASP A 376 19.90 15.94 -8.18
C ASP A 376 20.72 17.04 -7.44
N ALA A 377 21.44 17.87 -8.19
CA ALA A 377 22.26 18.95 -7.65
C ALA A 377 21.42 20.03 -6.93
N ASP A 378 20.15 20.19 -7.33
CA ASP A 378 19.21 21.14 -6.69
C ASP A 378 18.49 20.51 -5.49
N GLY A 379 18.85 19.27 -5.14
CA GLY A 379 18.25 18.50 -4.04
C GLY A 379 16.83 18.02 -4.32
N GLN A 380 16.36 18.01 -5.59
CA GLN A 380 15.10 17.40 -5.98
C GLN A 380 15.27 15.87 -6.10
N GLU A 381 14.18 15.12 -5.94
CA GLU A 381 14.21 13.68 -6.22
C GLU A 381 14.52 13.43 -7.68
N GLU A 382 15.56 12.65 -7.95
CA GLU A 382 15.89 12.25 -9.32
C GLU A 382 15.26 10.88 -9.60
N THR A 383 14.27 10.88 -10.47
CA THR A 383 13.52 9.68 -10.81
C THR A 383 13.68 9.26 -12.27
N ALA A 384 14.34 10.08 -13.10
CA ALA A 384 14.64 9.71 -14.48
C ALA A 384 15.62 8.53 -14.52
N MET A 385 15.22 7.43 -15.13
CA MET A 385 15.95 6.16 -15.10
C MET A 385 17.38 6.29 -15.66
N THR A 386 17.57 7.06 -16.74
CA THR A 386 18.88 7.29 -17.36
C THR A 386 19.88 7.94 -16.42
N ARG A 387 19.40 8.74 -15.46
CA ARG A 387 20.21 9.43 -14.46
C ARG A 387 20.74 8.49 -13.37
N TRP A 388 20.12 7.31 -13.21
CA TRP A 388 20.54 6.28 -12.27
C TRP A 388 21.75 5.46 -12.75
N ALA A 389 22.26 5.71 -13.97
CA ALA A 389 23.44 5.05 -14.51
C ALA A 389 24.64 5.22 -13.56
N GLY A 390 25.35 4.12 -13.28
CA GLY A 390 26.52 4.10 -12.41
C GLY A 390 26.26 4.37 -10.93
N LEU A 391 24.99 4.54 -10.49
CA LEU A 391 24.65 4.85 -9.10
C LEU A 391 25.14 3.75 -8.14
N GLY A 392 24.96 2.49 -8.48
CA GLY A 392 25.39 1.35 -7.69
C GLY A 392 26.90 1.21 -7.56
N ARG A 393 27.67 1.61 -8.59
CA ARG A 393 29.14 1.64 -8.52
C ARG A 393 29.66 2.71 -7.56
N ARG A 394 29.00 3.87 -7.54
CA ARG A 394 29.37 4.99 -6.66
C ARG A 394 28.90 4.80 -5.22
N ASN A 395 27.79 4.14 -5.03
CA ASN A 395 27.17 3.87 -3.74
C ASN A 395 26.75 2.39 -3.65
N PRO A 396 27.71 1.46 -3.48
CA PRO A 396 27.44 0.02 -3.64
C PRO A 396 26.45 -0.52 -2.63
N LEU A 397 26.44 -0.01 -1.39
CA LEU A 397 25.48 -0.45 -0.38
C LEU A 397 24.04 -0.13 -0.76
N VAL A 398 23.76 1.13 -1.15
CA VAL A 398 22.43 1.56 -1.53
C VAL A 398 21.99 0.89 -2.84
N GLY A 399 22.91 0.75 -3.79
CA GLY A 399 22.68 0.01 -5.03
C GLY A 399 22.34 -1.46 -4.76
N ALA A 400 23.05 -2.12 -3.85
CA ALA A 400 22.76 -3.51 -3.47
C ALA A 400 21.41 -3.66 -2.77
N VAL A 401 21.07 -2.76 -1.83
CA VAL A 401 19.77 -2.75 -1.13
C VAL A 401 18.62 -2.53 -2.12
N PHE A 402 18.76 -1.58 -3.06
CA PHE A 402 17.73 -1.37 -4.08
C PHE A 402 17.60 -2.58 -5.01
N SER A 403 18.73 -3.16 -5.41
CA SER A 403 18.74 -4.40 -6.21
C SER A 403 18.06 -5.56 -5.50
N LEU A 404 18.24 -5.70 -4.19
CA LEU A 404 17.54 -6.70 -3.39
C LEU A 404 16.01 -6.56 -3.52
N PHE A 405 15.47 -5.34 -3.41
CA PHE A 405 14.03 -5.12 -3.58
C PHE A 405 13.57 -5.42 -5.00
N LEU A 406 14.35 -5.00 -6.02
CA LEU A 406 14.04 -5.30 -7.42
C LEU A 406 14.06 -6.82 -7.71
N LEU A 407 15.02 -7.56 -7.16
CA LEU A 407 15.09 -9.02 -7.27
C LEU A 407 13.93 -9.70 -6.51
N ALA A 408 13.50 -9.14 -5.39
CA ALA A 408 12.32 -9.61 -4.68
C ALA A 408 11.05 -9.40 -5.52
N PHE A 409 10.86 -8.24 -6.14
CA PHE A 409 9.74 -8.01 -7.05
C PHE A 409 9.80 -8.92 -8.29
N ALA A 410 10.98 -9.19 -8.82
CA ALA A 410 11.16 -10.17 -9.89
C ALA A 410 10.75 -11.59 -9.48
N GLY A 411 10.88 -11.90 -8.19
CA GLY A 411 10.63 -13.25 -7.66
C GLY A 411 11.83 -14.19 -7.88
N ILE A 412 13.05 -13.67 -7.70
CA ILE A 412 14.26 -14.48 -7.78
C ILE A 412 14.42 -15.31 -6.49
N PRO A 413 14.82 -16.59 -6.57
CA PRO A 413 15.06 -17.44 -5.39
C PRO A 413 15.91 -16.75 -4.32
N LEU A 414 15.71 -17.12 -3.07
CA LEU A 414 16.29 -16.51 -1.87
C LEU A 414 15.76 -15.10 -1.54
N THR A 415 14.68 -14.67 -2.20
CA THR A 415 13.96 -13.45 -1.81
C THR A 415 12.53 -13.77 -1.38
N SER A 416 11.95 -12.89 -0.57
CA SER A 416 10.55 -13.02 -0.12
C SER A 416 9.54 -13.08 -1.29
N GLY A 417 9.83 -12.41 -2.39
CA GLY A 417 8.98 -12.37 -3.58
C GLY A 417 8.88 -13.70 -4.33
N PHE A 418 9.95 -14.51 -4.33
CA PHE A 418 9.89 -15.85 -4.89
C PHE A 418 8.90 -16.73 -4.13
N VAL A 419 9.02 -16.76 -2.81
CA VAL A 419 8.13 -17.55 -1.94
C VAL A 419 6.68 -17.10 -2.12
N SER A 420 6.45 -15.79 -2.17
CA SER A 420 5.12 -15.19 -2.38
C SER A 420 4.47 -15.64 -3.69
N LYS A 421 5.19 -15.49 -4.82
CA LYS A 421 4.68 -15.88 -6.13
C LYS A 421 4.45 -17.39 -6.23
N PHE A 422 5.40 -18.17 -5.73
CA PHE A 422 5.28 -19.62 -5.71
C PHE A 422 4.04 -20.09 -4.95
N ALA A 423 3.80 -19.50 -3.76
CA ALA A 423 2.67 -19.87 -2.91
C ALA A 423 1.31 -19.56 -3.59
N VAL A 424 1.13 -18.35 -4.16
CA VAL A 424 -0.14 -18.00 -4.83
C VAL A 424 -0.36 -18.81 -6.11
N PHE A 425 0.68 -19.09 -6.89
CA PHE A 425 0.56 -19.88 -8.11
C PHE A 425 0.28 -21.36 -7.80
N LYS A 426 0.90 -21.91 -6.75
CA LYS A 426 0.60 -23.26 -6.27
C LYS A 426 -0.87 -23.36 -5.85
N ALA A 427 -1.34 -22.45 -4.99
CA ALA A 427 -2.71 -22.43 -4.53
C ALA A 427 -3.73 -22.27 -5.68
N ALA A 428 -3.43 -21.41 -6.66
CA ALA A 428 -4.25 -21.24 -7.85
C ALA A 428 -4.28 -22.50 -8.73
N GLY A 429 -3.15 -23.19 -8.88
CA GLY A 429 -3.08 -24.47 -9.59
C GLY A 429 -3.92 -25.55 -8.93
N GLU A 430 -3.84 -25.66 -7.59
CA GLU A 430 -4.68 -26.57 -6.80
C GLU A 430 -6.17 -26.20 -6.88
N GLY A 431 -6.51 -24.91 -7.01
CA GLY A 431 -7.86 -24.41 -7.25
C GLY A 431 -8.34 -24.50 -8.70
N GLY A 432 -7.64 -25.25 -9.58
CA GLY A 432 -8.04 -25.48 -10.98
C GLY A 432 -7.73 -24.32 -11.94
N ALA A 433 -6.93 -23.31 -11.51
CA ALA A 433 -6.63 -22.12 -12.30
C ALA A 433 -5.27 -22.21 -13.05
N ILE A 434 -4.91 -23.38 -13.57
CA ILE A 434 -3.63 -23.62 -14.28
C ILE A 434 -3.38 -22.63 -15.42
N PRO A 435 -4.34 -22.31 -16.33
CA PRO A 435 -4.08 -21.32 -17.38
C PRO A 435 -3.70 -19.94 -16.85
N LEU A 436 -4.30 -19.53 -15.72
CA LEU A 436 -3.96 -18.26 -15.05
C LEU A 436 -2.53 -18.29 -14.48
N VAL A 437 -2.10 -19.43 -13.93
CA VAL A 437 -0.73 -19.63 -13.46
C VAL A 437 0.26 -19.51 -14.62
N VAL A 438 -0.02 -20.08 -15.79
CA VAL A 438 0.82 -19.96 -16.99
C VAL A 438 1.00 -18.49 -17.39
N VAL A 439 -0.09 -17.73 -17.47
CA VAL A 439 -0.03 -16.28 -17.74
C VAL A 439 0.81 -15.56 -16.66
N GLY A 440 0.60 -15.91 -15.39
CA GLY A 440 1.34 -15.34 -14.26
C GLY A 440 2.85 -15.59 -14.36
N VAL A 441 3.27 -16.79 -14.71
CA VAL A 441 4.68 -17.13 -14.89
C VAL A 441 5.30 -16.36 -16.06
N ILE A 442 4.59 -16.27 -17.21
CA ILE A 442 5.06 -15.46 -18.36
C ILE A 442 5.17 -13.99 -17.99
N ALA A 443 4.16 -13.41 -17.35
CA ALA A 443 4.17 -12.04 -16.89
C ALA A 443 5.30 -11.79 -15.87
N SER A 444 5.58 -12.75 -14.99
CA SER A 444 6.70 -12.66 -14.04
C SER A 444 8.06 -12.68 -14.74
N ALA A 445 8.22 -13.45 -15.81
CA ALA A 445 9.44 -13.46 -16.62
C ALA A 445 9.64 -12.11 -17.34
N VAL A 446 8.57 -11.53 -17.91
CA VAL A 446 8.61 -10.18 -18.48
C VAL A 446 8.96 -9.14 -17.42
N ALA A 447 8.40 -9.28 -16.23
CA ALA A 447 8.68 -8.38 -15.10
C ALA A 447 10.16 -8.44 -14.69
N ALA A 448 10.77 -9.62 -14.66
CA ALA A 448 12.19 -9.76 -14.34
C ALA A 448 13.08 -8.94 -15.26
N TYR A 449 12.73 -8.80 -16.54
CA TYR A 449 13.50 -8.02 -17.51
C TYR A 449 13.64 -6.54 -17.09
N PHE A 450 12.54 -5.86 -16.75
CA PHE A 450 12.66 -4.43 -16.43
C PHE A 450 13.31 -4.18 -15.06
N TYR A 451 13.21 -5.10 -14.10
CA TYR A 451 13.94 -4.98 -12.84
C TYR A 451 15.45 -5.18 -13.05
N VAL A 452 15.83 -6.21 -13.79
CA VAL A 452 17.26 -6.47 -14.12
C VAL A 452 17.84 -5.34 -14.96
N ARG A 453 17.06 -4.75 -15.88
CA ARG A 453 17.46 -3.56 -16.66
C ARG A 453 17.92 -2.41 -15.76
N VAL A 454 17.19 -2.12 -14.67
CA VAL A 454 17.59 -1.07 -13.71
C VAL A 454 18.87 -1.45 -12.97
N ILE A 455 19.01 -2.72 -12.55
CA ILE A 455 20.23 -3.20 -11.88
C ILE A 455 21.45 -3.07 -12.84
N VAL A 456 21.29 -3.49 -14.08
CA VAL A 456 22.35 -3.35 -15.11
C VAL A 456 22.71 -1.87 -15.31
N LEU A 457 21.72 -1.00 -15.39
CA LEU A 457 21.95 0.44 -15.51
C LEU A 457 22.76 1.00 -14.33
N MET A 458 22.42 0.60 -13.10
CA MET A 458 23.10 1.10 -11.89
C MET A 458 24.55 0.60 -11.77
N PHE A 459 24.86 -0.62 -12.20
CA PHE A 459 26.18 -1.21 -11.96
C PHE A 459 27.08 -1.29 -13.19
N PHE A 460 26.52 -1.38 -14.39
CA PHE A 460 27.30 -1.67 -15.60
C PHE A 460 27.30 -0.53 -16.63
N THR A 461 26.58 0.56 -16.39
CA THR A 461 26.56 1.74 -17.26
C THR A 461 27.36 2.88 -16.62
N ASP A 462 28.07 3.67 -17.44
CA ASP A 462 28.84 4.81 -16.96
C ASP A 462 27.93 5.93 -16.46
N PRO A 463 28.29 6.59 -15.35
CA PRO A 463 27.49 7.68 -14.80
C PRO A 463 27.56 8.90 -15.73
N PRO A 464 26.44 9.66 -15.90
CA PRO A 464 26.45 10.95 -16.59
C PRO A 464 27.30 11.97 -15.81
N ALA A 465 27.76 13.02 -16.48
CA ALA A 465 28.61 14.05 -15.88
C ALA A 465 27.98 14.74 -14.67
N ASP A 466 26.67 14.92 -14.73
CA ASP A 466 25.84 15.54 -13.70
C ASP A 466 25.01 14.49 -12.90
N ALA A 467 25.62 13.34 -12.64
CA ALA A 467 24.96 12.21 -12.00
C ALA A 467 24.41 12.56 -10.59
N PRO A 468 23.21 12.07 -10.22
CA PRO A 468 22.57 12.33 -8.93
C PRO A 468 23.41 11.79 -7.78
N GLN A 469 23.20 12.36 -6.60
CA GLN A 469 23.85 11.96 -5.36
C GLN A 469 22.88 11.22 -4.45
N ILE A 470 23.41 10.37 -3.59
CA ILE A 470 22.65 9.77 -2.50
C ILE A 470 22.85 10.65 -1.27
N VAL A 471 21.75 11.19 -0.76
CA VAL A 471 21.73 11.95 0.50
C VAL A 471 21.73 10.96 1.66
N VAL A 472 22.61 11.19 2.62
CA VAL A 472 22.66 10.40 3.86
C VAL A 472 21.40 10.68 4.68
N PRO A 473 20.53 9.69 4.94
CA PRO A 473 19.29 9.90 5.69
C PRO A 473 19.54 9.98 7.20
N SER A 474 18.52 10.44 7.94
CA SER A 474 18.50 10.32 9.40
C SER A 474 18.46 8.87 9.87
N GLY A 475 18.68 8.65 11.17
CA GLY A 475 18.52 7.32 11.76
C GLY A 475 17.14 6.69 11.56
N LEU A 476 16.09 7.50 11.42
CA LEU A 476 14.71 7.02 11.20
C LEU A 476 14.55 6.35 9.83
N THR A 477 14.96 7.03 8.76
CA THR A 477 14.91 6.48 7.41
C THR A 477 15.90 5.33 7.24
N THR A 478 17.11 5.43 7.83
CA THR A 478 18.08 4.33 7.85
C THR A 478 17.48 3.08 8.50
N ALA A 479 16.80 3.23 9.65
CA ALA A 479 16.13 2.11 10.32
C ALA A 479 15.05 1.49 9.42
N ALA A 480 14.22 2.31 8.78
CA ALA A 480 13.18 1.82 7.87
C ALA A 480 13.77 1.01 6.70
N VAL A 481 14.81 1.53 6.03
CA VAL A 481 15.50 0.82 4.93
C VAL A 481 16.14 -0.47 5.42
N THR A 482 16.83 -0.45 6.56
CA THR A 482 17.51 -1.63 7.12
C THR A 482 16.51 -2.72 7.50
N VAL A 483 15.43 -2.36 8.20
CA VAL A 483 14.40 -3.33 8.60
C VAL A 483 13.72 -3.95 7.38
N THR A 484 13.36 -3.14 6.39
CA THR A 484 12.71 -3.66 5.17
C THR A 484 13.63 -4.58 4.37
N ALA A 485 14.92 -4.25 4.26
CA ALA A 485 15.91 -5.11 3.60
C ALA A 485 16.12 -6.42 4.38
N ALA A 486 16.27 -6.33 5.71
CA ALA A 486 16.45 -7.50 6.56
C ALA A 486 15.24 -8.45 6.50
N VAL A 487 14.01 -7.92 6.55
CA VAL A 487 12.78 -8.73 6.43
C VAL A 487 12.69 -9.37 5.04
N THR A 488 13.01 -8.63 3.96
CA THR A 488 12.99 -9.17 2.59
C THR A 488 13.94 -10.35 2.43
N LEU A 489 15.15 -10.27 3.00
CA LEU A 489 16.12 -11.37 3.00
C LEU A 489 15.69 -12.52 3.92
N ALA A 490 15.28 -12.20 5.15
CA ALA A 490 14.88 -13.21 6.13
C ALA A 490 13.72 -14.07 5.61
N LEU A 491 12.70 -13.46 5.02
CA LEU A 491 11.56 -14.19 4.43
C LEU A 491 11.91 -14.96 3.16
N GLY A 492 12.98 -14.59 2.48
CA GLY A 492 13.51 -15.36 1.35
C GLY A 492 14.27 -16.62 1.78
N ALA A 493 14.99 -16.54 2.89
CA ALA A 493 15.81 -17.63 3.44
C ALA A 493 15.03 -18.53 4.42
N LEU A 494 14.19 -17.94 5.26
CA LEU A 494 13.44 -18.58 6.34
C LEU A 494 11.96 -18.13 6.31
N PRO A 495 11.19 -18.55 5.30
CA PRO A 495 9.79 -18.12 5.17
C PRO A 495 8.85 -18.81 6.17
N GLN A 496 9.26 -19.96 6.74
CA GLN A 496 8.38 -20.86 7.48
C GLN A 496 7.65 -20.19 8.66
N PRO A 497 8.27 -19.36 9.51
CA PRO A 497 7.56 -18.76 10.64
C PRO A 497 6.39 -17.87 10.21
N LEU A 498 6.53 -17.12 9.10
CA LEU A 498 5.45 -16.29 8.57
C LEU A 498 4.41 -17.12 7.80
N LEU A 499 4.84 -18.18 7.09
CA LEU A 499 3.92 -19.13 6.46
C LEU A 499 3.04 -19.83 7.50
N ASP A 500 3.62 -20.28 8.61
CA ASP A 500 2.85 -20.92 9.69
C ASP A 500 1.85 -19.95 10.32
N LEU A 501 2.24 -18.68 10.49
CA LEU A 501 1.34 -17.64 10.97
C LEU A 501 0.21 -17.35 9.97
N ALA A 502 0.50 -17.29 8.68
CA ALA A 502 -0.49 -17.10 7.62
C ALA A 502 -1.42 -18.32 7.48
N ASN A 503 -0.88 -19.54 7.60
CA ASN A 503 -1.68 -20.77 7.60
C ASN A 503 -2.58 -20.86 8.84
N GLY A 504 -2.16 -20.30 9.98
CA GLY A 504 -3.01 -20.16 11.17
C GLY A 504 -4.11 -19.10 11.03
N ALA A 505 -4.11 -18.32 9.93
CA ALA A 505 -5.07 -17.27 9.62
C ALA A 505 -5.83 -17.54 8.30
N ASP A 506 -6.03 -18.80 7.95
CA ASP A 506 -6.56 -19.26 6.65
C ASP A 506 -8.09 -19.45 6.62
N GLN A 507 -8.79 -18.93 7.62
CA GLN A 507 -10.25 -19.08 7.74
C GLN A 507 -10.90 -17.82 8.32
N PHE A 508 -11.89 -17.28 7.62
CA PHE A 508 -12.78 -16.24 8.11
C PHE A 508 -13.84 -16.80 9.06
N LEU A 509 -14.39 -15.91 9.91
CA LEU A 509 -15.62 -16.21 10.65
C LEU A 509 -16.80 -16.12 9.67
N HIS A 510 -17.51 -17.24 9.52
CA HIS A 510 -18.76 -17.37 8.73
C HIS A 510 -19.98 -17.30 9.61
#